data_42db62253bbc4c919c673c33f5c7e710
#
_entry.id   42db62253bbc4c919c673c33f5c7e710
#
_cell.length_a   1.000
_cell.length_b   1.000
_cell.length_c   1.000
_cell.angle_alpha   90.00
_cell.angle_beta   90.00
_cell.angle_gamma   90.00
#
_symmetry.space_group_name_H-M   'P 1'
#
loop_
_entity.id
_entity.type
_entity.pdbx_description
1 polymer ?
#
loop_
_entity_poly.entity_id
_entity_poly.type
_entity_poly.pdbx_seq_one_letter_code
_entity_poly.pdbx_strand_id
1 'polypeptide(L)'
;MIQEDEILLKENKDRFVILPIKYPAIWEMYKKAEASFWTAEEIDLSDDMKHWENLNPGEKHFISHILAFFAASDGIVNENLAVNFMSEVQLPEARCFYGFQIMMENIHSETYALLIDTYIKDPAEKDRLFHAIDTIPCVTKKAEWALRWINNGNFAERLVAFAAVEGIFFSGSFCSIFWLKKRGLMPGLTFSNELISRDEGSHCEFACLLYKMLKTRLSSDAVLKIITDAVEIEKEFVTDALPVNLIGMNAKMMGQYIEFVADRWLGELGYEKHYGASNPFDFMEMISLQGKTNFFEKRVGDYQKSGVLNNAESKAFSLDEDF
;
A
#
# COMPACT_ATOMS: atom_id res chain seq x y z
N MET A 1 -7.96 -5.29 -31.95
CA MET A 1 -9.44 -5.41 -32.12
C MET A 1 -10.19 -5.65 -30.81
N ILE A 2 -9.53 -5.94 -29.66
CA ILE A 2 -10.21 -6.16 -28.35
C ILE A 2 -10.44 -4.84 -27.57
N GLN A 3 -9.71 -3.80 -27.87
CA GLN A 3 -9.74 -2.52 -27.13
C GLN A 3 -10.96 -1.62 -27.45
N GLU A 4 -11.52 -1.72 -28.63
CA GLU A 4 -12.60 -0.80 -29.09
C GLU A 4 -13.96 -1.00 -28.39
N ASP A 5 -14.17 -2.14 -27.75
CA ASP A 5 -15.43 -2.48 -27.06
C ASP A 5 -15.36 -2.46 -25.52
N GLU A 6 -14.16 -2.29 -24.93
CA GLU A 6 -14.01 -2.23 -23.49
C GLU A 6 -14.44 -0.86 -22.95
N ILE A 7 -15.40 -0.86 -22.02
CA ILE A 7 -16.01 0.34 -21.48
C ILE A 7 -15.00 1.28 -20.81
N LEU A 8 -13.96 0.71 -20.19
CA LEU A 8 -12.92 1.47 -19.53
C LEU A 8 -11.99 2.19 -20.51
N LEU A 9 -11.76 1.59 -21.68
CA LEU A 9 -10.73 1.99 -22.65
C LEU A 9 -11.29 2.66 -23.90
N LYS A 10 -12.62 2.53 -24.12
CA LYS A 10 -13.28 3.12 -25.28
C LYS A 10 -13.20 4.63 -25.21
N GLU A 11 -12.82 5.27 -26.33
CA GLU A 11 -12.83 6.71 -26.42
C GLU A 11 -14.15 7.30 -25.95
N ASN A 12 -14.06 8.20 -24.96
CA ASN A 12 -15.21 8.88 -24.37
C ASN A 12 -15.05 10.39 -24.51
N LYS A 13 -15.92 11.02 -25.31
CA LYS A 13 -15.92 12.48 -25.52
C LYS A 13 -16.29 13.24 -24.25
N ASP A 14 -17.03 12.60 -23.33
CA ASP A 14 -17.45 13.18 -22.07
C ASP A 14 -16.36 13.10 -20.98
N ARG A 15 -15.21 12.47 -21.26
CA ARG A 15 -14.11 12.26 -20.27
C ARG A 15 -13.54 13.55 -19.66
N PHE A 16 -13.83 14.70 -20.23
CA PHE A 16 -13.40 16.00 -19.74
C PHE A 16 -14.39 16.64 -18.76
N VAL A 17 -15.56 16.04 -18.54
CA VAL A 17 -16.62 16.57 -17.70
C VAL A 17 -17.07 15.50 -16.71
N ILE A 18 -17.02 15.86 -15.40
CA ILE A 18 -17.32 14.86 -14.36
C ILE A 18 -18.82 14.62 -14.13
N LEU A 19 -19.67 15.57 -14.42
CA LEU A 19 -21.14 15.43 -14.25
C LEU A 19 -21.86 15.23 -15.58
N PRO A 20 -22.92 14.42 -15.60
CA PRO A 20 -23.45 13.61 -14.51
C PRO A 20 -22.59 12.37 -14.23
N ILE A 21 -22.51 11.93 -12.96
CA ILE A 21 -21.84 10.69 -12.58
C ILE A 21 -22.53 9.50 -13.25
N LYS A 22 -21.78 8.74 -14.05
CA LYS A 22 -22.26 7.57 -14.79
C LYS A 22 -21.92 6.25 -14.09
N TYR A 23 -20.86 6.23 -13.28
CA TYR A 23 -20.34 5.06 -12.57
C TYR A 23 -20.29 5.32 -11.07
N PRO A 24 -21.44 5.26 -10.34
CA PRO A 24 -21.51 5.60 -8.92
C PRO A 24 -20.53 4.80 -8.05
N ALA A 25 -20.34 3.51 -8.31
CA ALA A 25 -19.42 2.67 -7.54
C ALA A 25 -17.96 3.17 -7.61
N ILE A 26 -17.50 3.58 -8.79
CA ILE A 26 -16.17 4.19 -8.97
C ILE A 26 -16.09 5.52 -8.23
N TRP A 27 -17.13 6.35 -8.38
CA TRP A 27 -17.19 7.66 -7.73
C TRP A 27 -17.18 7.57 -6.21
N GLU A 28 -17.96 6.61 -5.65
CA GLU A 28 -17.97 6.34 -4.21
C GLU A 28 -16.59 5.95 -3.67
N MET A 29 -15.85 5.11 -4.40
CA MET A 29 -14.48 4.77 -4.02
C MET A 29 -13.56 5.98 -4.03
N TYR A 30 -13.65 6.84 -5.07
CA TYR A 30 -12.90 8.08 -5.11
C TYR A 30 -13.21 8.97 -3.90
N LYS A 31 -14.50 9.20 -3.59
CA LYS A 31 -14.90 10.03 -2.45
C LYS A 31 -14.50 9.44 -1.11
N LYS A 32 -14.49 8.12 -0.98
CA LYS A 32 -13.96 7.44 0.22
C LYS A 32 -12.44 7.64 0.36
N ALA A 33 -11.70 7.50 -0.74
CA ALA A 33 -10.26 7.75 -0.75
C ALA A 33 -9.94 9.20 -0.39
N GLU A 34 -10.61 10.17 -1.03
CA GLU A 34 -10.47 11.61 -0.74
C GLU A 34 -10.75 11.94 0.73
N ALA A 35 -11.78 11.32 1.34
CA ALA A 35 -12.10 11.51 2.75
C ALA A 35 -11.06 10.92 3.71
N SER A 36 -10.18 10.03 3.23
CA SER A 36 -9.09 9.43 4.02
C SER A 36 -7.73 10.10 3.82
N PHE A 37 -7.68 11.24 3.16
CA PHE A 37 -6.47 12.01 2.92
C PHE A 37 -5.67 12.33 4.19
N TRP A 38 -4.35 12.21 4.10
CA TRP A 38 -3.39 12.55 5.15
C TRP A 38 -2.08 13.02 4.52
N THR A 39 -1.18 13.60 5.31
CA THR A 39 0.15 14.04 4.87
C THR A 39 1.25 13.46 5.75
N ALA A 40 2.48 13.43 5.26
CA ALA A 40 3.63 12.88 5.99
C ALA A 40 3.89 13.61 7.32
N GLU A 41 3.55 14.90 7.42
CA GLU A 41 3.69 15.70 8.64
C GLU A 41 2.74 15.27 9.78
N GLU A 42 1.73 14.46 9.49
CA GLU A 42 0.83 13.91 10.52
C GLU A 42 1.48 12.77 11.33
N ILE A 43 2.63 12.27 10.88
CA ILE A 43 3.33 11.16 11.52
C ILE A 43 4.39 11.71 12.48
N ASP A 44 4.21 11.41 13.77
CA ASP A 44 5.16 11.78 14.81
C ASP A 44 6.22 10.67 14.98
N LEU A 45 7.47 10.96 14.63
CA LEU A 45 8.60 10.06 14.76
C LEU A 45 9.45 10.33 16.04
N SER A 46 9.04 11.25 16.90
CA SER A 46 9.85 11.71 18.03
C SER A 46 10.21 10.60 19.03
N ASP A 47 9.31 9.65 19.23
CA ASP A 47 9.53 8.53 20.15
C ASP A 47 10.24 7.33 19.48
N ASP A 48 10.23 7.24 18.16
CA ASP A 48 10.77 6.08 17.43
C ASP A 48 12.27 5.91 17.62
N MET A 49 13.04 7.00 17.74
CA MET A 49 14.49 6.90 17.93
C MET A 49 14.87 6.20 19.24
N LYS A 50 14.10 6.38 20.32
CA LYS A 50 14.33 5.67 21.60
C LYS A 50 14.12 4.16 21.42
N HIS A 51 13.12 3.77 20.62
CA HIS A 51 12.88 2.37 20.29
C HIS A 51 13.97 1.84 19.38
N TRP A 52 14.30 2.59 18.32
CA TRP A 52 15.32 2.22 17.34
C TRP A 52 16.67 1.91 17.96
N GLU A 53 17.15 2.76 18.87
CA GLU A 53 18.42 2.56 19.57
C GLU A 53 18.49 1.24 20.33
N ASN A 54 17.35 0.78 20.89
CA ASN A 54 17.22 -0.43 21.69
C ASN A 54 16.91 -1.70 20.86
N LEU A 55 16.62 -1.59 19.56
CA LEU A 55 16.43 -2.73 18.69
C LEU A 55 17.74 -3.50 18.50
N ASN A 56 17.64 -4.82 18.37
CA ASN A 56 18.80 -5.64 18.03
C ASN A 56 19.22 -5.45 16.56
N PRO A 57 20.44 -5.86 16.17
CA PRO A 57 20.91 -5.69 14.79
C PRO A 57 20.03 -6.35 13.73
N GLY A 58 19.42 -7.50 14.03
CA GLY A 58 18.49 -8.20 13.12
C GLY A 58 17.20 -7.41 12.88
N GLU A 59 16.65 -6.84 13.94
CA GLU A 59 15.45 -5.99 13.84
C GLU A 59 15.73 -4.72 13.02
N LYS A 60 16.85 -4.06 13.25
CA LYS A 60 17.29 -2.89 12.49
C LYS A 60 17.48 -3.23 11.02
N HIS A 61 18.15 -4.33 10.72
CA HIS A 61 18.35 -4.82 9.37
C HIS A 61 17.01 -5.08 8.66
N PHE A 62 16.11 -5.79 9.34
CA PHE A 62 14.80 -6.14 8.81
C PHE A 62 13.99 -4.87 8.46
N ILE A 63 13.86 -3.94 9.40
CA ILE A 63 13.08 -2.70 9.21
C ILE A 63 13.68 -1.86 8.09
N SER A 64 15.01 -1.66 8.06
CA SER A 64 15.68 -0.88 7.03
C SER A 64 15.42 -1.41 5.63
N HIS A 65 15.45 -2.73 5.45
CA HIS A 65 15.25 -3.36 4.15
C HIS A 65 13.78 -3.34 3.71
N ILE A 66 12.84 -3.45 4.64
CA ILE A 66 11.40 -3.26 4.34
C ILE A 66 11.11 -1.83 3.89
N LEU A 67 11.65 -0.83 4.57
CA LEU A 67 11.50 0.58 4.19
C LEU A 67 12.12 0.85 2.81
N ALA A 68 13.29 0.27 2.54
CA ALA A 68 13.93 0.37 1.23
C ALA A 68 13.09 -0.29 0.12
N PHE A 69 12.48 -1.44 0.40
CA PHE A 69 11.54 -2.08 -0.51
C PHE A 69 10.32 -1.20 -0.80
N PHE A 70 9.68 -0.63 0.20
CA PHE A 70 8.54 0.25 0.02
C PHE A 70 8.89 1.49 -0.81
N ALA A 71 9.97 2.20 -0.44
CA ALA A 71 10.41 3.39 -1.15
C ALA A 71 10.70 3.11 -2.64
N ALA A 72 11.26 1.95 -2.96
CA ALA A 72 11.54 1.53 -4.33
C ALA A 72 10.27 1.16 -5.10
N SER A 73 9.32 0.48 -4.42
CA SER A 73 8.08 -0.04 -5.03
C SER A 73 7.12 1.07 -5.41
N ASP A 74 6.93 2.08 -4.56
CA ASP A 74 6.03 3.21 -4.83
C ASP A 74 6.44 3.99 -6.08
N GLY A 75 7.73 4.14 -6.34
CA GLY A 75 8.23 4.75 -7.58
C GLY A 75 7.80 3.98 -8.83
N ILE A 76 7.88 2.65 -8.80
CA ILE A 76 7.46 1.77 -9.90
C ILE A 76 5.92 1.80 -10.07
N VAL A 77 5.20 1.74 -8.97
CA VAL A 77 3.72 1.83 -8.94
C VAL A 77 3.29 3.15 -9.56
N ASN A 78 3.86 4.26 -9.11
CA ASN A 78 3.53 5.60 -9.59
C ASN A 78 3.78 5.79 -11.08
N GLU A 79 4.89 5.27 -11.60
CA GLU A 79 5.18 5.30 -13.04
C GLU A 79 4.11 4.55 -13.83
N ASN A 80 3.71 3.35 -13.41
CA ASN A 80 2.65 2.58 -14.06
C ASN A 80 1.30 3.29 -14.04
N LEU A 81 0.93 3.91 -12.91
CA LEU A 81 -0.29 4.69 -12.77
C LEU A 81 -0.32 5.87 -13.74
N ALA A 82 0.74 6.66 -13.76
CA ALA A 82 0.82 7.87 -14.56
C ALA A 82 0.92 7.59 -16.07
N VAL A 83 1.79 6.66 -16.47
CA VAL A 83 2.09 6.39 -17.89
C VAL A 83 1.02 5.51 -18.53
N ASN A 84 0.51 4.50 -17.84
CA ASN A 84 -0.43 3.54 -18.37
C ASN A 84 -1.88 3.81 -17.94
N PHE A 85 -2.25 3.51 -16.72
CA PHE A 85 -3.66 3.49 -16.30
C PHE A 85 -4.34 4.85 -16.45
N MET A 86 -3.69 5.93 -16.03
CA MET A 86 -4.25 7.28 -16.14
C MET A 86 -4.44 7.72 -17.60
N SER A 87 -3.59 7.26 -18.52
CA SER A 87 -3.68 7.58 -19.95
C SER A 87 -4.68 6.70 -20.70
N GLU A 88 -4.78 5.43 -20.34
CA GLU A 88 -5.60 4.44 -21.05
C GLU A 88 -7.07 4.51 -20.66
N VAL A 89 -7.38 4.72 -19.36
CA VAL A 89 -8.76 4.73 -18.86
C VAL A 89 -9.49 6.00 -19.26
N GLN A 90 -10.66 5.83 -19.87
CA GLN A 90 -11.44 6.92 -20.48
C GLN A 90 -12.64 7.37 -19.62
N LEU A 91 -12.85 6.78 -18.44
CA LEU A 91 -13.93 7.15 -17.52
C LEU A 91 -13.45 8.28 -16.60
N PRO A 92 -14.14 9.43 -16.55
CA PRO A 92 -13.73 10.57 -15.71
C PRO A 92 -13.70 10.22 -14.22
N GLU A 93 -14.66 9.41 -13.73
CA GLU A 93 -14.68 8.96 -12.33
C GLU A 93 -13.44 8.14 -11.98
N ALA A 94 -13.01 7.23 -12.85
CA ALA A 94 -11.81 6.43 -12.64
C ALA A 94 -10.53 7.27 -12.71
N ARG A 95 -10.48 8.25 -13.60
CA ARG A 95 -9.35 9.21 -13.69
C ARG A 95 -9.23 10.08 -12.43
N CYS A 96 -10.35 10.45 -11.81
CA CYS A 96 -10.32 11.13 -10.52
C CYS A 96 -9.67 10.25 -9.44
N PHE A 97 -10.04 8.96 -9.37
CA PHE A 97 -9.43 8.03 -8.42
C PHE A 97 -7.93 7.87 -8.68
N TYR A 98 -7.53 7.60 -9.92
CA TYR A 98 -6.10 7.45 -10.24
C TYR A 98 -5.28 8.71 -9.96
N GLY A 99 -5.83 9.89 -10.25
CA GLY A 99 -5.15 11.16 -9.92
C GLY A 99 -4.95 11.33 -8.41
N PHE A 100 -5.91 10.92 -7.60
CA PHE A 100 -5.80 10.91 -6.14
C PHE A 100 -4.81 9.84 -5.67
N GLN A 101 -4.87 8.63 -6.22
CA GLN A 101 -3.94 7.55 -5.92
C GLN A 101 -2.49 7.97 -6.18
N ILE A 102 -2.18 8.55 -7.36
CA ILE A 102 -0.84 9.07 -7.68
C ILE A 102 -0.37 10.09 -6.63
N MET A 103 -1.26 10.95 -6.15
CA MET A 103 -0.94 11.89 -5.08
C MET A 103 -0.60 11.18 -3.77
N MET A 104 -1.37 10.15 -3.39
CA MET A 104 -1.12 9.38 -2.17
C MET A 104 0.18 8.58 -2.25
N GLU A 105 0.51 8.01 -3.41
CA GLU A 105 1.80 7.33 -3.61
C GLU A 105 2.99 8.27 -3.42
N ASN A 106 2.86 9.55 -3.80
CA ASN A 106 3.90 10.55 -3.51
C ASN A 106 4.04 10.79 -1.99
N ILE A 107 2.93 10.80 -1.24
CA ILE A 107 2.95 10.95 0.22
C ILE A 107 3.52 9.70 0.90
N HIS A 108 3.20 8.49 0.40
CA HIS A 108 3.79 7.24 0.87
C HIS A 108 5.32 7.25 0.66
N SER A 109 5.75 7.59 -0.54
CA SER A 109 7.17 7.68 -0.91
C SER A 109 7.94 8.69 -0.04
N GLU A 110 7.36 9.87 0.19
CA GLU A 110 7.90 10.87 1.11
C GLU A 110 8.01 10.31 2.54
N THR A 111 6.97 9.64 3.01
CA THR A 111 6.93 9.04 4.35
C THR A 111 8.05 8.00 4.52
N TYR A 112 8.22 7.10 3.55
CA TYR A 112 9.30 6.09 3.61
C TYR A 112 10.68 6.73 3.57
N ALA A 113 10.85 7.79 2.77
CA ALA A 113 12.11 8.54 2.74
C ALA A 113 12.42 9.20 4.10
N LEU A 114 11.42 9.81 4.75
CA LEU A 114 11.56 10.39 6.07
C LEU A 114 11.86 9.35 7.15
N LEU A 115 11.25 8.16 7.09
CA LEU A 115 11.54 7.05 8.01
C LEU A 115 12.99 6.57 7.86
N ILE A 116 13.46 6.36 6.63
CA ILE A 116 14.86 5.99 6.35
C ILE A 116 15.81 7.07 6.85
N ASP A 117 15.53 8.35 6.53
CA ASP A 117 16.37 9.48 6.96
C ASP A 117 16.45 9.62 8.48
N THR A 118 15.32 9.33 9.15
CA THR A 118 15.24 9.39 10.62
C THR A 118 16.04 8.28 11.29
N TYR A 119 15.92 7.03 10.82
CA TYR A 119 16.51 5.88 11.49
C TYR A 119 17.97 5.64 11.08
N ILE A 120 18.33 5.86 9.83
CA ILE A 120 19.64 5.54 9.27
C ILE A 120 20.51 6.80 9.27
N LYS A 121 21.55 6.78 10.09
CA LYS A 121 22.46 7.93 10.24
C LYS A 121 23.72 7.82 9.38
N ASP A 122 24.12 6.60 8.99
CA ASP A 122 25.24 6.37 8.08
C ASP A 122 24.88 6.81 6.65
N PRO A 123 25.59 7.77 6.04
CA PRO A 123 25.25 8.26 4.71
C PRO A 123 25.40 7.21 3.60
N ALA A 124 26.37 6.30 3.72
CA ALA A 124 26.63 5.26 2.73
C ALA A 124 25.52 4.19 2.77
N GLU A 125 25.08 3.81 3.98
CA GLU A 125 23.97 2.88 4.14
C GLU A 125 22.64 3.52 3.69
N LYS A 126 22.42 4.80 3.99
CA LYS A 126 21.26 5.55 3.51
C LYS A 126 21.19 5.59 1.99
N ASP A 127 22.28 5.92 1.32
CA ASP A 127 22.39 5.92 -0.14
C ASP A 127 22.12 4.53 -0.72
N ARG A 128 22.67 3.47 -0.12
CA ARG A 128 22.40 2.09 -0.52
C ARG A 128 20.92 1.72 -0.44
N LEU A 129 20.23 2.14 0.61
CA LEU A 129 18.80 1.86 0.82
C LEU A 129 17.92 2.65 -0.17
N PHE A 130 18.26 3.90 -0.48
CA PHE A 130 17.55 4.68 -1.50
C PHE A 130 17.73 4.15 -2.93
N HIS A 131 18.79 3.38 -3.17
CA HIS A 131 19.04 2.71 -4.45
C HIS A 131 18.75 1.20 -4.36
N ALA A 132 17.75 0.79 -3.59
CA ALA A 132 17.47 -0.60 -3.25
C ALA A 132 17.21 -1.49 -4.47
N ILE A 133 16.64 -0.97 -5.55
CA ILE A 133 16.40 -1.72 -6.79
C ILE A 133 17.71 -2.27 -7.35
N ASP A 134 18.79 -1.49 -7.29
CA ASP A 134 20.09 -1.86 -7.85
C ASP A 134 21.02 -2.53 -6.82
N THR A 135 20.80 -2.27 -5.52
CA THR A 135 21.73 -2.64 -4.45
C THR A 135 21.27 -3.79 -3.57
N ILE A 136 19.97 -4.14 -3.60
CA ILE A 136 19.36 -5.16 -2.73
C ILE A 136 18.66 -6.23 -3.59
N PRO A 137 19.27 -7.42 -3.77
CA PRO A 137 18.79 -8.43 -4.73
C PRO A 137 17.35 -8.87 -4.54
N CYS A 138 16.85 -8.95 -3.30
CA CYS A 138 15.47 -9.34 -3.05
C CYS A 138 14.46 -8.23 -3.43
N VAL A 139 14.87 -6.97 -3.36
CA VAL A 139 14.08 -5.84 -3.86
C VAL A 139 14.10 -5.84 -5.39
N THR A 140 15.29 -6.03 -6.00
CA THR A 140 15.46 -6.15 -7.46
C THR A 140 14.49 -7.18 -8.04
N LYS A 141 14.38 -8.36 -7.43
CA LYS A 141 13.52 -9.46 -7.91
C LYS A 141 12.04 -9.06 -7.98
N LYS A 142 11.52 -8.39 -6.95
CA LYS A 142 10.15 -7.88 -6.93
C LYS A 142 9.94 -6.77 -7.97
N ALA A 143 10.89 -5.84 -8.07
CA ALA A 143 10.88 -4.74 -9.03
C ALA A 143 10.87 -5.25 -10.47
N GLU A 144 11.74 -6.20 -10.83
CA GLU A 144 11.80 -6.82 -12.15
C GLU A 144 10.48 -7.53 -12.51
N TRP A 145 9.86 -8.20 -11.54
CA TRP A 145 8.55 -8.82 -11.74
C TRP A 145 7.48 -7.77 -12.09
N ALA A 146 7.40 -6.69 -11.32
CA ALA A 146 6.45 -5.60 -11.57
C ALA A 146 6.68 -4.94 -12.94
N LEU A 147 7.92 -4.56 -13.25
CA LEU A 147 8.31 -3.93 -14.51
C LEU A 147 8.02 -4.84 -15.73
N ARG A 148 8.18 -6.15 -15.59
CA ARG A 148 7.83 -7.11 -16.65
C ARG A 148 6.36 -6.99 -17.06
N TRP A 149 5.44 -6.92 -16.08
CA TRP A 149 4.01 -6.79 -16.35
C TRP A 149 3.64 -5.39 -16.87
N ILE A 150 4.23 -4.34 -16.31
CA ILE A 150 4.03 -2.96 -16.75
C ILE A 150 4.36 -2.82 -18.24
N ASN A 151 5.47 -3.42 -18.69
CA ASN A 151 5.96 -3.23 -20.04
C ASN A 151 5.35 -4.21 -21.08
N ASN A 152 4.93 -5.40 -20.67
CA ASN A 152 4.54 -6.46 -21.60
C ASN A 152 3.11 -6.96 -21.44
N GLY A 153 2.43 -6.63 -20.35
CA GLY A 153 1.06 -7.08 -20.10
C GLY A 153 0.02 -6.30 -20.91
N ASN A 154 -1.08 -6.97 -21.30
CA ASN A 154 -2.28 -6.27 -21.73
C ASN A 154 -2.97 -5.59 -20.52
N PHE A 155 -4.00 -4.76 -20.77
CA PHE A 155 -4.67 -4.00 -19.71
C PHE A 155 -5.21 -4.89 -18.58
N ALA A 156 -5.86 -6.02 -18.90
CA ALA A 156 -6.38 -6.95 -17.90
C ALA A 156 -5.27 -7.63 -17.07
N GLU A 157 -4.19 -8.04 -17.73
CA GLU A 157 -3.01 -8.60 -17.05
C GLU A 157 -2.34 -7.58 -16.14
N ARG A 158 -2.21 -6.32 -16.58
CA ARG A 158 -1.65 -5.25 -15.75
C ARG A 158 -2.51 -4.92 -14.53
N LEU A 159 -3.85 -4.95 -14.64
CA LEU A 159 -4.73 -4.79 -13.47
C LEU A 159 -4.54 -5.91 -12.43
N VAL A 160 -4.44 -7.16 -12.87
CA VAL A 160 -4.21 -8.30 -11.97
C VAL A 160 -2.81 -8.22 -11.35
N ALA A 161 -1.79 -7.90 -12.15
CA ALA A 161 -0.42 -7.76 -11.66
C ALA A 161 -0.29 -6.58 -10.68
N PHE A 162 -0.97 -5.47 -10.94
CA PHE A 162 -1.04 -4.33 -10.04
C PHE A 162 -1.65 -4.70 -8.68
N ALA A 163 -2.79 -5.41 -8.68
CA ALA A 163 -3.39 -5.93 -7.46
C ALA A 163 -2.46 -6.93 -6.73
N ALA A 164 -1.62 -7.69 -7.45
CA ALA A 164 -0.62 -8.55 -6.85
C ALA A 164 0.55 -7.76 -6.22
N VAL A 165 1.00 -6.69 -6.84
CA VAL A 165 2.05 -5.81 -6.27
C VAL A 165 1.58 -5.19 -4.97
N GLU A 166 0.49 -4.46 -4.99
CA GLU A 166 0.01 -3.74 -3.80
C GLU A 166 -0.63 -4.67 -2.77
N GLY A 167 -1.33 -5.72 -3.22
CA GLY A 167 -2.05 -6.63 -2.32
C GLY A 167 -1.24 -7.80 -1.80
N ILE A 168 -0.23 -8.31 -2.55
CA ILE A 168 0.55 -9.48 -2.17
C ILE A 168 1.97 -9.09 -1.78
N PHE A 169 2.71 -8.36 -2.63
CA PHE A 169 4.10 -8.00 -2.35
C PHE A 169 4.29 -7.11 -1.13
N PHE A 170 3.26 -6.38 -0.74
CA PHE A 170 3.29 -5.55 0.46
C PHE A 170 2.76 -6.27 1.71
N SER A 171 2.06 -7.39 1.54
CA SER A 171 1.32 -8.05 2.61
C SER A 171 2.20 -8.54 3.76
N GLY A 172 3.30 -9.21 3.47
CA GLY A 172 4.24 -9.70 4.48
C GLY A 172 4.94 -8.56 5.20
N SER A 173 5.29 -7.50 4.49
CA SER A 173 5.92 -6.30 5.03
C SER A 173 4.99 -5.54 5.98
N PHE A 174 3.74 -5.29 5.58
CA PHE A 174 2.73 -4.66 6.45
C PHE A 174 2.45 -5.52 7.69
N CYS A 175 2.26 -6.81 7.52
CA CYS A 175 2.05 -7.75 8.63
C CYS A 175 3.22 -7.72 9.63
N SER A 176 4.44 -7.64 9.14
CA SER A 176 5.65 -7.56 9.96
C SER A 176 5.72 -6.27 10.79
N ILE A 177 5.32 -5.14 10.22
CA ILE A 177 5.26 -3.87 10.96
C ILE A 177 4.10 -3.88 11.98
N PHE A 178 2.95 -4.48 11.65
CA PHE A 178 1.87 -4.69 12.63
C PHE A 178 2.28 -5.62 13.79
N TRP A 179 3.18 -6.56 13.55
CA TRP A 179 3.79 -7.35 14.62
C TRP A 179 4.64 -6.48 15.57
N LEU A 180 5.39 -5.51 15.04
CA LEU A 180 6.10 -4.53 15.88
C LEU A 180 5.12 -3.72 16.71
N LYS A 181 3.97 -3.32 16.15
CA LYS A 181 2.89 -2.66 16.89
C LYS A 181 2.37 -3.53 18.05
N LYS A 182 2.10 -4.81 17.81
CA LYS A 182 1.69 -5.78 18.85
C LYS A 182 2.72 -5.86 19.98
N ARG A 183 4.01 -5.68 19.69
CA ARG A 183 5.09 -5.63 20.65
C ARG A 183 5.26 -4.25 21.33
N GLY A 184 4.49 -3.24 20.97
CA GLY A 184 4.59 -1.88 21.49
C GLY A 184 5.85 -1.13 21.05
N LEU A 185 6.37 -1.44 19.87
CA LEU A 185 7.60 -0.86 19.31
C LEU A 185 7.28 0.10 18.15
N MET A 186 8.14 1.11 17.96
CA MET A 186 8.18 2.00 16.80
C MET A 186 6.82 2.65 16.52
N PRO A 187 6.28 3.48 17.43
CA PRO A 187 4.92 4.01 17.32
C PRO A 187 4.67 4.85 16.05
N GLY A 188 5.61 5.66 15.61
CA GLY A 188 5.51 6.44 14.38
C GLY A 188 5.51 5.56 13.14
N LEU A 189 6.44 4.61 13.03
CA LEU A 189 6.49 3.61 11.96
C LEU A 189 5.19 2.81 11.89
N THR A 190 4.68 2.34 13.02
CA THR A 190 3.48 1.50 13.03
C THR A 190 2.21 2.30 12.74
N PHE A 191 2.17 3.58 13.12
CA PHE A 191 1.08 4.47 12.74
C PHE A 191 1.09 4.78 11.23
N SER A 192 2.24 5.08 10.64
CA SER A 192 2.35 5.24 9.18
C SER A 192 1.89 3.98 8.43
N ASN A 193 2.26 2.81 8.94
CA ASN A 193 1.85 1.53 8.37
C ASN A 193 0.32 1.34 8.37
N GLU A 194 -0.40 1.84 9.38
CA GLU A 194 -1.86 1.80 9.41
C GLU A 194 -2.49 2.66 8.31
N LEU A 195 -1.95 3.87 8.11
CA LEU A 195 -2.45 4.78 7.09
C LEU A 195 -2.15 4.24 5.69
N ILE A 196 -0.92 3.84 5.43
CA ILE A 196 -0.48 3.36 4.12
C ILE A 196 -1.16 2.03 3.77
N SER A 197 -1.18 1.04 4.66
CA SER A 197 -1.80 -0.26 4.36
C SER A 197 -3.32 -0.15 4.12
N ARG A 198 -4.00 0.82 4.72
CA ARG A 198 -5.39 1.15 4.43
C ARG A 198 -5.54 1.68 3.00
N ASP A 199 -4.67 2.57 2.60
CA ASP A 199 -4.71 3.18 1.27
C ASP A 199 -4.40 2.12 0.21
N GLU A 200 -3.38 1.27 0.39
CA GLU A 200 -3.05 0.16 -0.51
C GLU A 200 -4.20 -0.86 -0.63
N GLY A 201 -4.89 -1.13 0.47
CA GLY A 201 -6.10 -1.95 0.43
C GLY A 201 -7.20 -1.35 -0.46
N SER A 202 -7.38 -0.02 -0.41
CA SER A 202 -8.31 0.71 -1.29
C SER A 202 -7.87 0.69 -2.76
N HIS A 203 -6.57 0.82 -3.02
CA HIS A 203 -6.00 0.75 -4.37
C HIS A 203 -6.23 -0.63 -5.00
N CYS A 204 -5.98 -1.71 -4.25
CA CYS A 204 -6.28 -3.07 -4.68
C CYS A 204 -7.77 -3.29 -4.95
N GLU A 205 -8.65 -2.82 -4.06
CA GLU A 205 -10.12 -2.92 -4.23
C GLU A 205 -10.55 -2.18 -5.50
N PHE A 206 -9.96 -1.04 -5.79
CA PHE A 206 -10.23 -0.28 -7.01
C PHE A 206 -9.78 -1.03 -8.27
N ALA A 207 -8.58 -1.60 -8.28
CA ALA A 207 -8.12 -2.44 -9.37
C ALA A 207 -9.06 -3.63 -9.62
N CYS A 208 -9.53 -4.29 -8.55
CA CYS A 208 -10.50 -5.38 -8.64
C CYS A 208 -11.86 -4.91 -9.17
N LEU A 209 -12.33 -3.72 -8.76
CA LEU A 209 -13.57 -3.14 -9.30
C LEU A 209 -13.47 -2.91 -10.81
N LEU A 210 -12.39 -2.27 -11.28
CA LEU A 210 -12.19 -2.04 -12.71
C LEU A 210 -12.05 -3.37 -13.47
N TYR A 211 -11.35 -4.35 -12.90
CA TYR A 211 -11.22 -5.67 -13.51
C TYR A 211 -12.58 -6.36 -13.70
N LYS A 212 -13.49 -6.27 -12.70
CA LYS A 212 -14.86 -6.81 -12.79
C LYS A 212 -15.71 -6.13 -13.89
N MET A 213 -15.38 -4.89 -14.24
CA MET A 213 -16.07 -4.15 -15.31
C MET A 213 -15.61 -4.53 -16.72
N LEU A 214 -14.50 -5.25 -16.86
CA LEU A 214 -14.04 -5.71 -18.17
C LEU A 214 -15.02 -6.70 -18.79
N LYS A 215 -15.31 -6.50 -20.08
CA LYS A 215 -16.07 -7.44 -20.88
C LYS A 215 -15.31 -8.75 -21.12
N THR A 216 -14.01 -8.62 -21.39
CA THR A 216 -13.11 -9.75 -21.63
C THR A 216 -12.14 -9.87 -20.48
N ARG A 217 -12.39 -10.86 -19.60
CA ARG A 217 -11.50 -11.18 -18.48
C ARG A 217 -10.54 -12.28 -18.86
N LEU A 218 -9.45 -12.39 -18.11
CA LEU A 218 -8.47 -13.45 -18.26
C LEU A 218 -9.06 -14.82 -17.90
N SER A 219 -8.50 -15.88 -18.43
CA SER A 219 -8.81 -17.23 -17.96
C SER A 219 -8.34 -17.42 -16.51
N SER A 220 -8.99 -18.35 -15.79
CA SER A 220 -8.59 -18.70 -14.43
C SER A 220 -7.10 -19.09 -14.36
N ASP A 221 -6.62 -19.87 -15.31
CA ASP A 221 -5.22 -20.31 -15.36
C ASP A 221 -4.23 -19.14 -15.53
N ALA A 222 -4.62 -18.12 -16.34
CA ALA A 222 -3.79 -16.93 -16.54
C ALA A 222 -3.70 -16.11 -15.25
N VAL A 223 -4.82 -15.90 -14.55
CA VAL A 223 -4.85 -15.19 -13.26
C VAL A 223 -4.09 -15.96 -12.19
N LEU A 224 -4.34 -17.27 -12.07
CA LEU A 224 -3.62 -18.11 -11.11
C LEU A 224 -2.12 -18.06 -11.33
N LYS A 225 -1.64 -18.08 -12.58
CA LYS A 225 -0.21 -17.97 -12.88
C LYS A 225 0.39 -16.67 -12.36
N ILE A 226 -0.29 -15.53 -12.53
CA ILE A 226 0.17 -14.23 -12.04
C ILE A 226 0.22 -14.23 -10.50
N ILE A 227 -0.87 -14.65 -9.86
CA ILE A 227 -1.01 -14.64 -8.40
C ILE A 227 -0.05 -15.61 -7.72
N THR A 228 0.05 -16.86 -8.22
CA THR A 228 0.94 -17.86 -7.61
C THR A 228 2.42 -17.50 -7.77
N ASP A 229 2.81 -16.93 -8.92
CA ASP A 229 4.17 -16.44 -9.13
C ASP A 229 4.52 -15.30 -8.13
N ALA A 230 3.58 -14.37 -7.90
CA ALA A 230 3.76 -13.33 -6.89
C ALA A 230 3.84 -13.89 -5.46
N VAL A 231 3.01 -14.87 -5.12
CA VAL A 231 3.02 -15.53 -3.80
C VAL A 231 4.37 -16.20 -3.52
N GLU A 232 4.92 -16.91 -4.49
CA GLU A 232 6.21 -17.58 -4.29
C GLU A 232 7.36 -16.56 -4.12
N ILE A 233 7.35 -15.47 -4.86
CA ILE A 233 8.33 -14.39 -4.69
C ILE A 233 8.20 -13.73 -3.32
N GLU A 234 6.98 -13.47 -2.87
CA GLU A 234 6.74 -12.88 -1.54
C GLU A 234 7.15 -13.81 -0.41
N LYS A 235 6.84 -15.11 -0.52
CA LYS A 235 7.30 -16.11 0.47
C LYS A 235 8.83 -16.16 0.54
N GLU A 236 9.52 -16.24 -0.60
CA GLU A 236 10.98 -16.21 -0.63
C GLU A 236 11.53 -14.92 0.02
N PHE A 237 10.89 -13.79 -0.26
CA PHE A 237 11.30 -12.51 0.33
C PHE A 237 11.27 -12.53 1.86
N VAL A 238 10.18 -13.00 2.47
CA VAL A 238 9.98 -12.96 3.92
C VAL A 238 10.57 -14.16 4.68
N THR A 239 10.99 -15.21 3.98
CA THR A 239 11.57 -16.41 4.62
C THR A 239 13.09 -16.50 4.44
N ASP A 240 13.57 -16.23 3.25
CA ASP A 240 14.96 -16.49 2.85
C ASP A 240 15.77 -15.22 2.70
N ALA A 241 15.23 -14.23 1.96
CA ALA A 241 15.97 -13.01 1.65
C ALA A 241 15.96 -12.00 2.80
N LEU A 242 14.81 -11.82 3.45
CA LEU A 242 14.62 -10.98 4.63
C LEU A 242 13.79 -11.74 5.67
N PRO A 243 14.40 -12.69 6.40
CA PRO A 243 13.64 -13.61 7.24
C PRO A 243 12.89 -12.94 8.38
N VAL A 244 11.57 -13.13 8.47
CA VAL A 244 10.72 -12.59 9.54
C VAL A 244 11.08 -13.10 10.95
N ASN A 245 11.87 -14.16 11.07
CA ASN A 245 12.40 -14.61 12.36
C ASN A 245 13.38 -13.61 12.98
N LEU A 246 13.98 -12.69 12.20
CA LEU A 246 14.81 -11.60 12.71
C LEU A 246 14.03 -10.67 13.66
N ILE A 247 12.72 -10.57 13.49
CA ILE A 247 11.81 -9.80 14.36
C ILE A 247 10.96 -10.71 15.25
N GLY A 248 11.28 -12.01 15.33
CA GLY A 248 10.60 -12.97 16.20
C GLY A 248 9.27 -13.50 15.65
N MET A 249 9.01 -13.37 14.35
CA MET A 249 7.83 -13.98 13.71
C MET A 249 8.12 -15.39 13.19
N ASN A 250 7.06 -16.16 13.06
CA ASN A 250 7.11 -17.52 12.51
C ASN A 250 7.00 -17.48 10.98
N ALA A 251 8.06 -17.88 10.28
CA ALA A 251 8.14 -17.88 8.82
C ALA A 251 7.05 -18.75 8.15
N LYS A 252 6.73 -19.92 8.74
CA LYS A 252 5.65 -20.78 8.22
C LYS A 252 4.29 -20.12 8.32
N MET A 253 4.00 -19.46 9.43
CA MET A 253 2.75 -18.70 9.59
C MET A 253 2.70 -17.51 8.63
N MET A 254 3.83 -16.83 8.38
CA MET A 254 3.88 -15.77 7.40
C MET A 254 3.57 -16.28 5.98
N GLY A 255 4.13 -17.43 5.58
CA GLY A 255 3.78 -18.07 4.31
C GLY A 255 2.28 -18.37 4.19
N GLN A 256 1.66 -18.91 5.25
CA GLN A 256 0.21 -19.14 5.30
C GLN A 256 -0.59 -17.83 5.22
N TYR A 257 -0.11 -16.76 5.84
CA TYR A 257 -0.75 -15.44 5.77
C TYR A 257 -0.74 -14.87 4.35
N ILE A 258 0.37 -15.00 3.63
CA ILE A 258 0.49 -14.57 2.23
C ILE A 258 -0.48 -15.36 1.34
N GLU A 259 -0.60 -16.67 1.54
CA GLU A 259 -1.58 -17.51 0.83
C GLU A 259 -3.03 -17.08 1.13
N PHE A 260 -3.33 -16.77 2.39
CA PHE A 260 -4.63 -16.25 2.80
C PHE A 260 -4.96 -14.92 2.10
N VAL A 261 -4.00 -14.01 2.02
CA VAL A 261 -4.16 -12.72 1.33
C VAL A 261 -4.36 -12.94 -0.17
N ALA A 262 -3.62 -13.85 -0.79
CA ALA A 262 -3.78 -14.19 -2.21
C ALA A 262 -5.17 -14.75 -2.51
N ASP A 263 -5.70 -15.62 -1.65
CA ASP A 263 -7.07 -16.15 -1.77
C ASP A 263 -8.14 -15.06 -1.65
N ARG A 264 -7.91 -14.05 -0.81
CA ARG A 264 -8.78 -12.88 -0.71
C ARG A 264 -8.83 -12.13 -2.05
N TRP A 265 -7.67 -11.84 -2.63
CA TRP A 265 -7.62 -11.09 -3.90
C TRP A 265 -8.13 -11.90 -5.08
N LEU A 266 -7.92 -13.22 -5.12
CA LEU A 266 -8.58 -14.11 -6.10
C LEU A 266 -10.10 -13.98 -6.03
N GLY A 267 -10.68 -14.02 -4.83
CA GLY A 267 -12.12 -13.81 -4.62
C GLY A 267 -12.60 -12.42 -5.06
N GLU A 268 -11.82 -11.37 -4.75
CA GLU A 268 -12.14 -10.01 -5.18
C GLU A 268 -12.03 -9.82 -6.71
N LEU A 269 -11.14 -10.53 -7.37
CA LEU A 269 -11.06 -10.56 -8.84
C LEU A 269 -12.19 -11.43 -9.49
N GLY A 270 -12.94 -12.19 -8.68
CA GLY A 270 -14.03 -13.04 -9.13
C GLY A 270 -13.63 -14.47 -9.51
N TYR A 271 -12.56 -14.98 -8.91
CA TYR A 271 -12.06 -16.34 -9.10
C TYR A 271 -12.17 -17.16 -7.81
N GLU A 272 -12.09 -18.49 -7.95
CA GLU A 272 -12.09 -19.40 -6.82
C GLU A 272 -10.77 -19.29 -6.03
N LYS A 273 -10.85 -19.53 -4.72
CA LYS A 273 -9.67 -19.62 -3.86
C LYS A 273 -8.78 -20.77 -4.30
N HIS A 274 -7.48 -20.56 -4.27
CA HIS A 274 -6.50 -21.56 -4.68
C HIS A 274 -5.89 -22.32 -3.50
N TYR A 275 -5.53 -21.60 -2.42
CA TYR A 275 -4.80 -22.17 -1.28
C TYR A 275 -5.73 -22.70 -0.20
N GLY A 276 -6.92 -22.15 -0.03
CA GLY A 276 -7.83 -22.49 1.07
C GLY A 276 -7.27 -22.13 2.44
N ALA A 277 -6.34 -21.18 2.50
CA ALA A 277 -5.64 -20.80 3.71
C ALA A 277 -6.51 -19.92 4.63
N SER A 278 -6.33 -20.10 5.95
CA SER A 278 -6.91 -19.24 6.98
C SER A 278 -5.87 -18.26 7.52
N ASN A 279 -6.32 -17.12 8.03
CA ASN A 279 -5.43 -16.13 8.66
C ASN A 279 -4.81 -16.74 9.95
N PRO A 280 -3.48 -16.87 10.04
CA PRO A 280 -2.83 -17.42 11.23
C PRO A 280 -2.54 -16.37 12.30
N PHE A 281 -2.74 -15.07 12.02
CA PHE A 281 -2.41 -13.97 12.90
C PHE A 281 -3.65 -13.26 13.43
N ASP A 282 -3.96 -13.46 14.71
CA ASP A 282 -5.08 -12.84 15.42
C ASP A 282 -5.07 -11.30 15.37
N PHE A 283 -3.88 -10.70 15.49
CA PHE A 283 -3.72 -9.24 15.44
C PHE A 283 -4.09 -8.65 14.07
N MET A 284 -3.93 -9.41 12.98
CA MET A 284 -4.33 -8.97 11.64
C MET A 284 -5.86 -9.01 11.44
N GLU A 285 -6.57 -9.87 12.15
CA GLU A 285 -8.05 -9.86 12.16
C GLU A 285 -8.59 -8.61 12.84
N MET A 286 -8.01 -8.21 13.97
CA MET A 286 -8.41 -6.99 14.69
C MET A 286 -8.23 -5.72 13.83
N ILE A 287 -7.16 -5.65 13.04
CA ILE A 287 -6.90 -4.53 12.11
C ILE A 287 -7.96 -4.49 11.01
N SER A 288 -8.33 -5.63 10.45
CA SER A 288 -9.39 -5.74 9.43
C SER A 288 -10.76 -5.31 9.98
N LEU A 289 -11.06 -5.60 11.24
CA LEU A 289 -12.30 -5.17 11.93
C LEU A 289 -12.28 -3.66 12.19
N GLN A 290 -11.15 -3.09 12.58
CA GLN A 290 -11.01 -1.65 12.80
C GLN A 290 -11.14 -0.85 11.50
N GLY A 291 -10.71 -1.39 10.36
CA GLY A 291 -10.94 -0.81 9.03
C GLY A 291 -12.42 -0.80 8.60
N LYS A 292 -13.25 -1.68 9.17
CA LYS A 292 -14.71 -1.74 8.94
C LYS A 292 -15.52 -0.89 9.91
N THR A 293 -14.98 -0.53 11.08
CA THR A 293 -15.63 0.35 12.04
C THR A 293 -15.41 1.80 11.63
N ASN A 294 -16.50 2.48 11.49
CA ASN A 294 -16.77 3.88 11.18
C ASN A 294 -15.52 4.79 11.05
N PHE A 295 -15.06 4.96 9.84
CA PHE A 295 -13.96 5.85 9.45
C PHE A 295 -14.06 7.26 10.08
N PHE A 296 -15.28 7.80 10.22
CA PHE A 296 -15.51 9.12 10.81
C PHE A 296 -15.33 9.16 12.33
N GLU A 297 -15.66 8.11 13.06
CA GLU A 297 -15.47 8.05 14.52
C GLU A 297 -13.98 7.91 14.88
N LYS A 298 -13.22 7.16 14.11
CA LYS A 298 -11.80 6.95 14.36
C LYS A 298 -10.97 8.21 14.05
N ARG A 299 -11.32 8.95 12.97
CA ARG A 299 -10.62 10.18 12.60
C ARG A 299 -10.73 11.29 13.65
N VAL A 300 -11.82 11.37 14.40
CA VAL A 300 -11.98 12.35 15.49
C VAL A 300 -11.17 11.97 16.73
N GLY A 301 -10.96 10.65 16.98
CA GLY A 301 -10.17 10.16 18.12
C GLY A 301 -8.66 10.16 17.88
N ASP A 302 -8.21 9.89 16.63
CA ASP A 302 -6.79 9.76 16.27
C ASP A 302 -6.19 11.09 15.74
N TYR A 303 -7.02 12.10 15.48
CA TYR A 303 -6.59 13.41 14.96
C TYR A 303 -6.12 14.35 16.08
N GLN A 304 -5.27 13.87 16.96
CA GLN A 304 -4.47 14.75 17.79
C GLN A 304 -3.18 15.08 17.06
N LYS A 305 -3.15 16.24 16.38
CA LYS A 305 -1.89 16.76 15.84
C LYS A 305 -0.87 16.78 16.98
N SER A 306 0.28 16.17 16.74
CA SER A 306 1.45 16.35 17.59
C SER A 306 1.61 17.82 17.97
N GLY A 307 1.69 18.12 19.26
CA GLY A 307 1.82 19.49 19.77
C GLY A 307 0.54 20.22 20.17
N VAL A 308 -0.66 19.71 19.91
CA VAL A 308 -1.91 20.39 20.31
C VAL A 308 -2.15 20.34 21.83
N LEU A 309 -1.62 19.33 22.52
CA LEU A 309 -1.74 19.19 23.99
C LEU A 309 -0.58 19.79 24.78
N ASN A 310 0.56 20.10 24.17
CA ASN A 310 1.73 20.61 24.89
C ASN A 310 1.68 22.10 25.20
N ASN A 311 0.63 22.83 24.82
CA ASN A 311 0.47 24.28 25.08
C ASN A 311 -0.89 24.60 25.70
N ALA A 312 -1.27 23.89 26.77
CA ALA A 312 -2.47 24.24 27.52
C ALA A 312 -2.37 25.65 28.22
N GLU A 313 -1.16 26.19 28.36
CA GLU A 313 -0.94 27.52 28.97
C GLU A 313 -0.91 28.69 27.98
N SER A 314 -0.88 28.47 26.67
CA SER A 314 -0.77 29.56 25.67
C SER A 314 -2.01 29.83 24.83
N LYS A 315 -3.15 29.20 25.14
CA LYS A 315 -4.44 29.42 24.44
C LYS A 315 -5.53 29.97 25.37
N ALA A 316 -5.18 30.95 26.22
CA ALA A 316 -6.19 31.85 26.73
C ALA A 316 -6.58 32.77 25.56
N PHE A 317 -7.76 32.57 24.98
CA PHE A 317 -8.37 33.48 24.02
C PHE A 317 -8.65 34.78 24.76
N SER A 318 -7.86 35.84 24.47
CA SER A 318 -8.10 37.18 24.96
C SER A 318 -9.10 37.86 24.04
N LEU A 319 -10.19 38.36 24.59
CA LEU A 319 -11.19 39.17 23.89
C LEU A 319 -10.79 40.65 23.82
N ASP A 320 -9.60 41.00 24.31
CA ASP A 320 -9.13 42.37 24.47
C ASP A 320 -7.98 42.76 23.50
N GLU A 321 -7.88 42.13 22.33
CA GLU A 321 -7.01 42.63 21.26
C GLU A 321 -7.77 43.63 20.40
N ASP A 322 -7.49 44.93 20.60
CA ASP A 322 -7.91 46.02 19.74
C ASP A 322 -7.34 45.86 18.34
N PHE A 323 -8.19 46.03 17.34
CA PHE A 323 -7.86 46.05 15.91
C PHE A 323 -7.09 47.33 15.53
#